data_e5d61452577f50faca47633a809db814
#
_entry.id   e5d61452577f50faca47633a809db814
#
_cell.length_a   1.000
_cell.length_b   1.000
_cell.length_c   1.000
_cell.angle_alpha   90.00
_cell.angle_beta   90.00
_cell.angle_gamma   90.00
#
_symmetry.space_group_name_H-M   'P 1'
#
loop_
_entity.id
_entity.type
_entity.pdbx_description
1 polymer ?
#
loop_
_entity_poly.entity_id
_entity_poly.type
_entity_poly.pdbx_seq_one_letter_code
_entity_poly.pdbx_strand_id
1 'polypeptide(L)'
;MELQKLLSYTRKAVDEYRMIEEGDHIAVGISGGKDSLTMLYALHGLKRFYPKKFELSAITVDLGFEDFDLSPIQALCQELNIPYRIESSDIYEILFHVRKESNPCSLCAKMRKGALNQAIKEMGCNKIAYAHHKDDIIETMLLSLIFEGRFYSFSPKTYLDRTDLTVIRPMMFVDEKDVIGFKNKYQLPVVKSKCPVDGYTKR
;
A
#
# COMPACT_ATOMS: atom_id res chain seq x y z
N MET A 1 -18.49 -4.36 3.40
CA MET A 1 -18.08 -5.79 3.31
C MET A 1 -17.83 -6.34 4.70
N GLU A 2 -18.08 -7.63 4.94
CA GLU A 2 -17.71 -8.33 6.16
C GLU A 2 -16.24 -8.73 6.15
N LEU A 3 -15.60 -8.74 7.33
CA LEU A 3 -14.19 -9.14 7.48
C LEU A 3 -13.93 -10.54 6.89
N GLN A 4 -14.82 -11.49 7.15
CA GLN A 4 -14.67 -12.86 6.64
C GLN A 4 -14.63 -12.91 5.10
N LYS A 5 -15.44 -12.11 4.43
CA LYS A 5 -15.44 -12.00 2.95
C LYS A 5 -14.11 -11.40 2.46
N LEU A 6 -13.63 -10.32 3.11
CA LEU A 6 -12.34 -9.71 2.81
C LEU A 6 -11.21 -10.74 2.93
N LEU A 7 -11.17 -11.47 4.04
CA LEU A 7 -10.16 -12.51 4.30
C LEU A 7 -10.21 -13.64 3.27
N SER A 8 -11.40 -14.05 2.83
CA SER A 8 -11.57 -15.08 1.80
C SER A 8 -10.95 -14.66 0.46
N TYR A 9 -11.22 -13.44 -0.03
CA TYR A 9 -10.63 -12.94 -1.26
C TYR A 9 -9.12 -12.71 -1.15
N THR A 10 -8.67 -12.16 -0.02
CA THR A 10 -7.25 -11.96 0.25
C THR A 10 -6.50 -13.30 0.28
N ARG A 11 -7.03 -14.28 1.01
CA ARG A 11 -6.45 -15.62 1.07
C ARG A 11 -6.39 -16.27 -0.32
N LYS A 12 -7.47 -16.17 -1.10
CA LYS A 12 -7.49 -16.71 -2.47
C LYS A 12 -6.33 -16.15 -3.30
N ALA A 13 -6.10 -14.83 -3.28
CA ALA A 13 -5.00 -14.21 -4.01
C ALA A 13 -3.63 -14.67 -3.48
N VAL A 14 -3.47 -14.73 -2.16
CA VAL A 14 -2.23 -15.18 -1.51
C VAL A 14 -1.89 -16.61 -1.88
N ASP A 15 -2.87 -17.51 -1.88
CA ASP A 15 -2.68 -18.93 -2.20
C ASP A 15 -2.41 -19.12 -3.71
N GLU A 16 -3.21 -18.50 -4.59
CA GLU A 16 -3.12 -18.64 -6.03
C GLU A 16 -1.75 -18.17 -6.57
N TYR A 17 -1.24 -17.05 -6.05
CA TYR A 17 0.03 -16.48 -6.50
C TYR A 17 1.20 -16.76 -5.56
N ARG A 18 1.03 -17.64 -4.58
CA ARG A 18 2.08 -17.99 -3.59
C ARG A 18 2.79 -16.75 -3.06
N MET A 19 1.98 -15.79 -2.56
CA MET A 19 2.49 -14.49 -2.13
C MET A 19 3.23 -14.55 -0.80
N ILE A 20 2.85 -15.50 0.08
CA ILE A 20 3.38 -15.63 1.45
C ILE A 20 4.05 -16.98 1.62
N GLU A 21 5.29 -16.96 2.09
CA GLU A 21 6.07 -18.13 2.46
C GLU A 21 6.30 -18.18 3.99
N GLU A 22 6.73 -19.33 4.48
CA GLU A 22 7.06 -19.50 5.90
C GLU A 22 8.22 -18.57 6.28
N GLY A 23 8.06 -17.83 7.38
CA GLY A 23 9.08 -16.92 7.89
C GLY A 23 9.15 -15.55 7.21
N ASP A 24 8.24 -15.22 6.29
CA ASP A 24 8.20 -13.89 5.67
C ASP A 24 7.99 -12.77 6.69
N HIS A 25 8.65 -11.65 6.50
CA HIS A 25 8.37 -10.39 7.16
C HIS A 25 7.84 -9.37 6.14
N ILE A 26 6.55 -9.06 6.24
CA ILE A 26 5.82 -8.28 5.25
C ILE A 26 5.59 -6.86 5.77
N ALA A 27 6.11 -5.86 5.05
CA ALA A 27 5.76 -4.47 5.29
C ALA A 27 4.48 -4.10 4.54
N VAL A 28 3.54 -3.45 5.21
CA VAL A 28 2.35 -2.86 4.59
C VAL A 28 2.58 -1.37 4.40
N GLY A 29 2.62 -0.92 3.15
CA GLY A 29 2.75 0.51 2.83
C GLY A 29 1.44 1.23 3.14
N ILE A 30 1.45 2.09 4.16
CA ILE A 30 0.27 2.86 4.58
C ILE A 30 0.33 4.26 3.98
N SER A 31 -0.63 4.56 3.12
CA SER A 31 -0.80 5.90 2.54
C SER A 31 -1.76 6.80 3.32
N GLY A 32 -2.43 6.27 4.34
CA GLY A 32 -3.54 6.92 5.02
C GLY A 32 -4.90 6.71 4.34
N GLY A 33 -4.94 6.20 3.12
CA GLY A 33 -6.16 5.94 2.38
C GLY A 33 -6.88 4.65 2.80
N LYS A 34 -8.15 4.56 2.40
CA LYS A 34 -9.04 3.42 2.68
C LYS A 34 -8.44 2.06 2.30
N ASP A 35 -7.73 2.02 1.16
CA ASP A 35 -7.22 0.77 0.58
C ASP A 35 -6.09 0.20 1.42
N SER A 36 -5.11 1.02 1.79
CA SER A 36 -3.97 0.61 2.61
C SER A 36 -4.38 0.15 4.01
N LEU A 37 -5.34 0.84 4.62
CA LEU A 37 -5.87 0.46 5.93
C LEU A 37 -6.70 -0.84 5.85
N THR A 38 -7.52 -1.01 4.80
CA THR A 38 -8.25 -2.27 4.56
C THR A 38 -7.29 -3.44 4.39
N MET A 39 -6.18 -3.24 3.65
CA MET A 39 -5.16 -4.28 3.48
C MET A 39 -4.46 -4.64 4.79
N LEU A 40 -4.15 -3.63 5.63
CA LEU A 40 -3.58 -3.88 6.95
C LEU A 40 -4.47 -4.81 7.78
N TYR A 41 -5.78 -4.54 7.83
CA TYR A 41 -6.76 -5.41 8.48
C TYR A 41 -6.83 -6.80 7.85
N ALA A 42 -6.80 -6.90 6.53
CA ALA A 42 -6.84 -8.17 5.83
C ALA A 42 -5.64 -9.06 6.17
N LEU A 43 -4.43 -8.52 6.10
CA LEU A 43 -3.21 -9.27 6.42
C LEU A 43 -3.09 -9.57 7.91
N HIS A 44 -3.48 -8.64 8.79
CA HIS A 44 -3.55 -8.89 10.23
C HIS A 44 -4.53 -10.04 10.57
N GLY A 45 -5.73 -9.99 9.99
CA GLY A 45 -6.72 -11.06 10.17
C GLY A 45 -6.25 -12.40 9.61
N LEU A 46 -5.60 -12.39 8.44
CA LEU A 46 -5.06 -13.59 7.81
C LEU A 46 -3.95 -14.24 8.66
N LYS A 47 -3.04 -13.44 9.26
CA LYS A 47 -1.94 -13.92 10.12
C LYS A 47 -2.41 -14.87 11.22
N ARG A 48 -3.63 -14.71 11.70
CA ARG A 48 -4.17 -15.50 12.84
C ARG A 48 -4.42 -16.97 12.51
N PHE A 49 -4.72 -17.31 11.25
CA PHE A 49 -5.12 -18.67 10.86
C PHE A 49 -4.44 -19.17 9.58
N TYR A 50 -3.59 -18.35 8.95
CA TYR A 50 -2.86 -18.78 7.76
C TYR A 50 -1.85 -19.87 8.12
N PRO A 51 -1.73 -20.94 7.30
CA PRO A 51 -0.90 -22.10 7.65
C PRO A 51 0.59 -21.78 7.71
N LYS A 52 1.06 -20.79 6.93
CA LYS A 52 2.45 -20.31 6.96
C LYS A 52 2.56 -19.13 7.93
N LYS A 53 3.54 -19.19 8.82
CA LYS A 53 3.79 -18.10 9.77
C LYS A 53 4.55 -16.97 9.09
N PHE A 54 4.12 -15.74 9.32
CA PHE A 54 4.77 -14.54 8.80
C PHE A 54 4.63 -13.39 9.80
N GLU A 55 5.58 -12.45 9.73
CA GLU A 55 5.55 -11.22 10.50
C GLU A 55 4.97 -10.08 9.67
N LEU A 56 4.39 -9.10 10.37
CA LEU A 56 3.72 -7.96 9.75
C LEU A 56 4.20 -6.67 10.40
N SER A 57 4.61 -5.70 9.57
CA SER A 57 4.91 -4.33 9.99
C SER A 57 4.18 -3.34 9.09
N ALA A 58 3.89 -2.17 9.61
CA ALA A 58 3.30 -1.07 8.85
C ALA A 58 4.31 0.06 8.68
N ILE A 59 4.27 0.75 7.55
CA ILE A 59 5.17 1.87 7.26
C ILE A 59 4.47 2.97 6.47
N THR A 60 4.67 4.21 6.88
CA THR A 60 4.29 5.41 6.11
C THR A 60 5.53 6.21 5.77
N VAL A 61 5.68 6.64 4.53
CA VAL A 61 6.63 7.69 4.16
C VAL A 61 5.93 9.02 4.32
N ASP A 62 6.36 9.80 5.30
CA ASP A 62 5.93 11.18 5.49
C ASP A 62 6.66 12.04 4.46
N LEU A 63 5.90 12.74 3.63
CA LEU A 63 6.45 13.57 2.55
C LEU A 63 6.86 14.97 3.02
N GLY A 64 6.62 15.31 4.29
CA GLY A 64 6.92 16.63 4.87
C GLY A 64 5.83 17.67 4.63
N PHE A 65 4.57 17.26 4.42
CA PHE A 65 3.44 18.21 4.38
C PHE A 65 3.13 18.74 5.76
N GLU A 66 2.87 20.05 5.86
CA GLU A 66 2.38 20.67 7.09
C GLU A 66 1.02 20.07 7.50
N ASP A 67 0.80 19.91 8.80
CA ASP A 67 -0.45 19.38 9.38
C ASP A 67 -0.86 17.97 8.90
N PHE A 68 0.09 17.13 8.51
CA PHE A 68 -0.20 15.74 8.16
C PHE A 68 -0.20 14.87 9.42
N ASP A 69 -1.37 14.74 10.03
CA ASP A 69 -1.55 14.00 11.29
C ASP A 69 -1.66 12.49 11.04
N LEU A 70 -0.67 11.74 11.48
CA LEU A 70 -0.60 10.28 11.42
C LEU A 70 -1.01 9.59 12.74
N SER A 71 -1.38 10.35 13.76
CA SER A 71 -1.74 9.80 15.09
C SER A 71 -2.90 8.79 15.04
N PRO A 72 -3.95 8.95 14.20
CA PRO A 72 -5.01 7.96 14.10
C PRO A 72 -4.52 6.61 13.54
N ILE A 73 -3.55 6.64 12.62
CA ILE A 73 -2.93 5.43 12.06
C ILE A 73 -2.03 4.76 13.09
N GLN A 74 -1.28 5.56 13.84
CA GLN A 74 -0.43 5.06 14.91
C GLN A 74 -1.25 4.35 15.99
N ALA A 75 -2.38 4.96 16.41
CA ALA A 75 -3.31 4.36 17.36
C ALA A 75 -3.87 3.02 16.85
N LEU A 76 -4.26 2.97 15.58
CA LEU A 76 -4.74 1.73 14.95
C LEU A 76 -3.65 0.63 14.95
N CYS A 77 -2.41 0.96 14.59
CA CYS A 77 -1.33 0.00 14.59
C CYS A 77 -1.01 -0.52 16.01
N GLN A 78 -1.11 0.34 17.01
CA GLN A 78 -0.98 -0.05 18.43
C GLN A 78 -2.11 -1.00 18.86
N GLU A 79 -3.37 -0.70 18.50
CA GLU A 79 -4.52 -1.55 18.78
C GLU A 79 -4.35 -2.96 18.16
N LEU A 80 -3.85 -3.00 16.93
CA LEU A 80 -3.60 -4.26 16.20
C LEU A 80 -2.30 -4.96 16.61
N ASN A 81 -1.50 -4.40 17.53
CA ASN A 81 -0.15 -4.87 17.87
C ASN A 81 0.75 -5.08 16.65
N ILE A 82 0.73 -4.13 15.72
CA ILE A 82 1.57 -4.12 14.51
C ILE A 82 2.65 -3.05 14.69
N PRO A 83 3.95 -3.40 14.58
CA PRO A 83 5.02 -2.42 14.54
C PRO A 83 4.78 -1.40 13.43
N TYR A 84 4.86 -0.11 13.77
CA TYR A 84 4.62 0.97 12.82
C TYR A 84 5.80 1.93 12.78
N ARG A 85 6.32 2.18 11.57
CA ARG A 85 7.39 3.15 11.31
C ARG A 85 6.87 4.29 10.46
N ILE A 86 7.21 5.52 10.86
CA ILE A 86 7.04 6.71 10.04
C ILE A 86 8.43 7.07 9.52
N GLU A 87 8.60 7.05 8.22
CA GLU A 87 9.84 7.45 7.55
C GLU A 87 9.69 8.90 7.08
N SER A 88 10.36 9.82 7.78
CA SER A 88 10.34 11.25 7.44
C SER A 88 11.18 11.52 6.20
N SER A 89 10.69 12.42 5.33
CA SER A 89 11.42 12.82 4.12
C SER A 89 11.14 14.27 3.74
N ASP A 90 12.08 14.88 3.03
CA ASP A 90 11.99 16.25 2.52
C ASP A 90 11.42 16.30 1.09
N ILE A 91 10.61 15.29 0.71
CA ILE A 91 10.11 15.15 -0.67
C ILE A 91 9.27 16.34 -1.08
N TYR A 92 8.41 16.86 -0.19
CA TYR A 92 7.58 18.03 -0.45
C TYR A 92 8.45 19.26 -0.71
N GLU A 93 9.40 19.55 0.16
CA GLU A 93 10.34 20.67 0.03
C GLU A 93 11.10 20.60 -1.29
N ILE A 94 11.66 19.44 -1.62
CA ILE A 94 12.43 19.23 -2.86
C ILE A 94 11.57 19.48 -4.10
N LEU A 95 10.33 18.94 -4.13
CA LEU A 95 9.49 19.03 -5.33
C LEU A 95 8.92 20.42 -5.57
N PHE A 96 8.44 21.07 -4.53
CA PHE A 96 7.64 22.28 -4.66
C PHE A 96 8.44 23.56 -4.41
N HIS A 97 9.46 23.53 -3.56
CA HIS A 97 10.23 24.71 -3.21
C HIS A 97 11.61 24.75 -3.89
N VAL A 98 12.34 23.64 -3.92
CA VAL A 98 13.69 23.58 -4.51
C VAL A 98 13.61 23.43 -6.03
N ARG A 99 12.94 22.38 -6.52
CA ARG A 99 12.89 22.07 -7.96
C ARG A 99 11.76 22.75 -8.71
N LYS A 100 10.68 23.10 -8.05
CA LYS A 100 9.46 23.68 -8.64
C LYS A 100 8.98 22.88 -9.85
N GLU A 101 8.88 21.57 -9.65
CA GLU A 101 8.54 20.60 -10.71
C GLU A 101 7.15 20.89 -11.30
N SER A 102 7.07 20.98 -12.61
CA SER A 102 5.80 21.18 -13.33
C SER A 102 4.91 19.93 -13.30
N ASN A 103 5.51 18.73 -13.19
CA ASN A 103 4.82 17.45 -13.05
C ASN A 103 5.42 16.67 -11.88
N PRO A 104 5.10 17.05 -10.63
CA PRO A 104 5.78 16.52 -9.45
C PRO A 104 5.44 15.04 -9.17
N CYS A 105 4.30 14.52 -9.65
CA CYS A 105 3.81 13.19 -9.30
C CYS A 105 4.78 12.05 -9.66
N SER A 106 5.40 12.13 -10.85
CA SER A 106 6.34 11.10 -11.29
C SER A 106 7.60 11.05 -10.43
N LEU A 107 8.17 12.22 -10.12
CA LEU A 107 9.36 12.31 -9.27
C LEU A 107 9.02 11.96 -7.82
N CYS A 108 7.89 12.43 -7.29
CA CYS A 108 7.37 12.07 -5.99
C CYS A 108 7.27 10.55 -5.83
N ALA A 109 6.66 9.87 -6.81
CA ALA A 109 6.51 8.41 -6.77
C ALA A 109 7.86 7.69 -6.72
N LYS A 110 8.86 8.17 -7.48
CA LYS A 110 10.22 7.60 -7.48
C LYS A 110 10.93 7.81 -6.15
N MET A 111 10.91 9.03 -5.61
CA MET A 111 11.55 9.36 -4.34
C MET A 111 10.89 8.61 -3.18
N ARG A 112 9.55 8.61 -3.11
CA ARG A 112 8.79 7.88 -2.11
C ARG A 112 9.07 6.39 -2.16
N LYS A 113 9.14 5.78 -3.36
CA LYS A 113 9.51 4.38 -3.52
C LYS A 113 10.93 4.09 -3.02
N GLY A 114 11.87 4.99 -3.27
CA GLY A 114 13.26 4.88 -2.78
C GLY A 114 13.33 4.87 -1.25
N ALA A 115 12.75 5.90 -0.61
CA ALA A 115 12.70 6.02 0.85
C ALA A 115 11.99 4.80 1.48
N LEU A 116 10.85 4.40 0.92
CA LEU A 116 10.08 3.25 1.39
C LEU A 116 10.91 1.95 1.33
N ASN A 117 11.57 1.67 0.20
CA ASN A 117 12.38 0.45 0.06
C ASN A 117 13.56 0.42 1.03
N GLN A 118 14.21 1.56 1.25
CA GLN A 118 15.30 1.66 2.21
C GLN A 118 14.82 1.36 3.64
N ALA A 119 13.76 2.02 4.07
CA ALA A 119 13.19 1.84 5.39
C ALA A 119 12.70 0.39 5.64
N ILE A 120 12.10 -0.25 4.63
CA ILE A 120 11.66 -1.64 4.68
C ILE A 120 12.83 -2.60 4.92
N LYS A 121 13.97 -2.37 4.24
CA LYS A 121 15.17 -3.17 4.45
C LYS A 121 15.72 -3.01 5.87
N GLU A 122 15.77 -1.79 6.36
CA GLU A 122 16.22 -1.49 7.73
C GLU A 122 15.32 -2.16 8.78
N MET A 123 14.02 -2.36 8.46
CA MET A 123 13.09 -3.10 9.30
C MET A 123 13.26 -4.62 9.20
N GLY A 124 14.15 -5.12 8.36
CA GLY A 124 14.34 -6.56 8.13
C GLY A 124 13.21 -7.24 7.37
N CYS A 125 12.37 -6.47 6.67
CA CYS A 125 11.30 -7.04 5.86
C CYS A 125 11.85 -7.50 4.50
N ASN A 126 11.35 -8.65 4.02
CA ASN A 126 11.67 -9.19 2.69
C ASN A 126 10.55 -8.99 1.67
N LYS A 127 9.38 -8.56 2.13
CA LYS A 127 8.22 -8.30 1.26
C LYS A 127 7.54 -6.97 1.56
N ILE A 128 6.96 -6.37 0.51
CA ILE A 128 6.08 -5.22 0.63
C ILE A 128 4.72 -5.52 0.02
N ALA A 129 3.66 -5.25 0.76
CA ALA A 129 2.29 -5.36 0.28
C ALA A 129 1.76 -4.00 -0.17
N TYR A 130 1.28 -3.93 -1.41
CA TYR A 130 0.55 -2.79 -1.96
C TYR A 130 -0.94 -3.09 -2.06
N ALA A 131 -1.75 -2.11 -1.68
CA ALA A 131 -3.20 -2.23 -1.56
C ALA A 131 -3.96 -2.07 -2.88
N HIS A 132 -3.38 -2.50 -4.00
CA HIS A 132 -4.09 -2.50 -5.26
C HIS A 132 -5.22 -3.51 -5.23
N HIS A 133 -6.42 -3.06 -5.61
CA HIS A 133 -7.62 -3.88 -5.70
C HIS A 133 -7.96 -4.19 -7.17
N LYS A 134 -9.03 -4.93 -7.40
CA LYS A 134 -9.42 -5.42 -8.72
C LYS A 134 -9.66 -4.29 -9.72
N ASP A 135 -10.31 -3.21 -9.29
CA ASP A 135 -10.61 -2.07 -10.15
C ASP A 135 -9.32 -1.36 -10.60
N ASP A 136 -8.31 -1.22 -9.74
CA ASP A 136 -6.98 -0.69 -10.10
C ASP A 136 -6.32 -1.47 -11.24
N ILE A 137 -6.46 -2.81 -11.21
CA ILE A 137 -5.90 -3.69 -12.24
C ILE A 137 -6.59 -3.46 -13.58
N ILE A 138 -7.93 -3.37 -13.57
CA ILE A 138 -8.75 -3.13 -14.74
C ILE A 138 -8.47 -1.74 -15.31
N GLU A 139 -8.48 -0.71 -14.47
CA GLU A 139 -8.17 0.67 -14.88
C GLU A 139 -6.78 0.78 -15.49
N THR A 140 -5.76 0.18 -14.86
CA THR A 140 -4.40 0.18 -15.39
C THR A 140 -4.32 -0.51 -16.76
N MET A 141 -5.02 -1.64 -16.93
CA MET A 141 -5.08 -2.35 -18.20
C MET A 141 -5.76 -1.50 -19.28
N LEU A 142 -6.89 -0.86 -18.96
CA LEU A 142 -7.61 0.01 -19.91
C LEU A 142 -6.78 1.24 -20.29
N LEU A 143 -6.15 1.90 -19.31
CA LEU A 143 -5.28 3.04 -19.56
C LEU A 143 -4.09 2.65 -20.43
N SER A 144 -3.44 1.51 -20.16
CA SER A 144 -2.34 1.01 -20.97
C SER A 144 -2.78 0.69 -22.42
N LEU A 145 -3.97 0.12 -22.58
CA LEU A 145 -4.53 -0.13 -23.91
C LEU A 145 -4.80 1.16 -24.69
N ILE A 146 -5.43 2.14 -24.03
CA ILE A 146 -5.84 3.42 -24.68
C ILE A 146 -4.63 4.31 -24.99
N PHE A 147 -3.69 4.45 -24.06
CA PHE A 147 -2.59 5.41 -24.19
C PHE A 147 -1.29 4.81 -24.74
N GLU A 148 -1.08 3.50 -24.57
CA GLU A 148 0.17 2.82 -24.95
C GLU A 148 -0.03 1.75 -26.02
N GLY A 149 -1.28 1.43 -26.39
CA GLY A 149 -1.60 0.41 -27.40
C GLY A 149 -1.22 -1.02 -26.98
N ARG A 150 -1.08 -1.29 -25.70
CA ARG A 150 -0.69 -2.63 -25.19
C ARG A 150 -1.55 -3.09 -24.02
N PHE A 151 -1.72 -4.39 -23.91
CA PHE A 151 -2.32 -5.01 -22.74
C PHE A 151 -1.27 -5.13 -21.63
N TYR A 152 -1.36 -4.24 -20.63
CA TYR A 152 -0.47 -4.28 -19.48
C TYR A 152 -1.23 -3.97 -18.21
N SER A 153 -0.93 -4.69 -17.14
CA SER A 153 -1.27 -4.36 -15.77
C SER A 153 -0.16 -4.85 -14.84
N PHE A 154 -0.22 -4.49 -13.57
CA PHE A 154 0.80 -4.95 -12.63
C PHE A 154 0.61 -6.42 -12.25
N SER A 155 1.73 -7.14 -12.14
CA SER A 155 1.73 -8.53 -11.71
C SER A 155 1.30 -8.67 -10.25
N PRO A 156 0.62 -9.77 -9.89
CA PRO A 156 0.23 -10.07 -8.51
C PRO A 156 1.41 -10.10 -7.54
N LYS A 157 2.52 -10.65 -8.00
CA LYS A 157 3.78 -10.80 -7.28
C LYS A 157 4.93 -10.38 -8.20
N THR A 158 5.85 -9.55 -7.71
CA THR A 158 7.00 -9.05 -8.48
C THR A 158 8.23 -9.00 -7.61
N TYR A 159 9.31 -9.67 -8.02
CA TYR A 159 10.60 -9.53 -7.38
C TYR A 159 11.34 -8.29 -7.92
N LEU A 160 11.95 -7.54 -7.04
CA LEU A 160 12.73 -6.33 -7.34
C LEU A 160 14.21 -6.60 -7.11
N ASP A 161 14.95 -7.02 -8.15
CA ASP A 161 16.34 -7.41 -8.08
C ASP A 161 17.26 -6.38 -7.39
N ARG A 162 17.05 -5.09 -7.69
CA ARG A 162 17.90 -4.00 -7.14
C ARG A 162 17.77 -3.82 -5.64
N THR A 163 16.64 -4.19 -5.08
CA THR A 163 16.32 -3.96 -3.66
C THR A 163 16.16 -5.25 -2.89
N ASP A 164 16.22 -6.39 -3.56
CA ASP A 164 15.99 -7.71 -2.97
C ASP A 164 14.69 -7.77 -2.15
N LEU A 165 13.62 -7.17 -2.72
CA LEU A 165 12.30 -7.12 -2.12
C LEU A 165 11.27 -7.75 -3.05
N THR A 166 10.32 -8.49 -2.49
CA THR A 166 9.17 -8.97 -3.25
C THR A 166 7.95 -8.10 -2.99
N VAL A 167 7.41 -7.52 -4.06
CA VAL A 167 6.12 -6.82 -4.03
C VAL A 167 4.99 -7.83 -4.15
N ILE A 168 3.99 -7.73 -3.29
CA ILE A 168 2.75 -8.54 -3.34
C ILE A 168 1.51 -7.65 -3.36
N ARG A 169 0.41 -8.14 -3.94
CA ARG A 169 -0.88 -7.42 -4.06
C ARG A 169 -2.04 -8.30 -3.60
N PRO A 170 -2.18 -8.49 -2.29
CA PRO A 170 -3.13 -9.46 -1.73
C PRO A 170 -4.60 -9.14 -1.99
N MET A 171 -4.95 -7.86 -2.27
CA MET A 171 -6.34 -7.44 -2.46
C MET A 171 -6.80 -7.47 -3.93
N MET A 172 -6.01 -8.04 -4.86
CA MET A 172 -6.31 -8.00 -6.29
C MET A 172 -7.64 -8.64 -6.71
N PHE A 173 -8.29 -9.41 -5.87
CA PHE A 173 -9.62 -9.98 -6.08
C PHE A 173 -10.73 -9.23 -5.35
N VAL A 174 -10.42 -8.17 -4.61
CA VAL A 174 -11.36 -7.35 -3.86
C VAL A 174 -11.85 -6.22 -4.77
N ASP A 175 -13.17 -6.02 -4.87
CA ASP A 175 -13.75 -4.89 -5.59
C ASP A 175 -13.62 -3.58 -4.77
N GLU A 176 -13.44 -2.42 -5.41
CA GLU A 176 -13.35 -1.13 -4.71
C GLU A 176 -14.58 -0.83 -3.86
N LYS A 177 -15.78 -1.14 -4.37
CA LYS A 177 -17.04 -1.00 -3.60
C LYS A 177 -17.01 -1.76 -2.27
N ASP A 178 -16.36 -2.91 -2.25
CA ASP A 178 -16.21 -3.74 -1.06
C ASP A 178 -15.21 -3.11 -0.06
N VAL A 179 -14.13 -2.48 -0.55
CA VAL A 179 -13.20 -1.69 0.26
C VAL A 179 -13.91 -0.49 0.90
N ILE A 180 -14.69 0.26 0.11
CA ILE A 180 -15.50 1.38 0.62
C ILE A 180 -16.48 0.90 1.69
N GLY A 181 -17.19 -0.20 1.43
CA GLY A 181 -18.11 -0.81 2.39
C GLY A 181 -17.41 -1.26 3.68
N PHE A 182 -16.20 -1.83 3.58
CA PHE A 182 -15.39 -2.23 4.73
C PHE A 182 -14.96 -1.01 5.56
N LYS A 183 -14.38 0.00 4.89
CA LYS A 183 -13.97 1.26 5.52
C LYS A 183 -15.11 1.90 6.32
N ASN A 184 -16.32 1.96 5.73
CA ASN A 184 -17.47 2.58 6.39
C ASN A 184 -17.97 1.74 7.58
N LYS A 185 -18.02 0.41 7.44
CA LYS A 185 -18.48 -0.48 8.49
C LYS A 185 -17.57 -0.49 9.71
N TYR A 186 -16.26 -0.54 9.48
CA TYR A 186 -15.26 -0.62 10.54
C TYR A 186 -14.68 0.74 10.93
N GLN A 187 -15.24 1.83 10.37
CA GLN A 187 -14.86 3.22 10.67
C GLN A 187 -13.34 3.45 10.64
N LEU A 188 -12.70 2.94 9.55
CA LEU A 188 -11.25 3.05 9.43
C LEU A 188 -10.79 4.51 9.50
N PRO A 189 -9.71 4.81 10.24
CA PRO A 189 -9.22 6.16 10.47
C PRO A 189 -8.47 6.71 9.24
N VAL A 190 -9.22 6.97 8.16
CA VAL A 190 -8.66 7.50 6.92
C VAL A 190 -8.17 8.91 7.11
N VAL A 191 -6.91 9.15 6.79
CA VAL A 191 -6.28 10.47 6.79
C VAL A 191 -6.30 11.03 5.37
N LYS A 192 -6.79 12.27 5.22
CA LYS A 192 -6.84 12.94 3.91
C LYS A 192 -5.44 13.36 3.47
N SER A 193 -5.15 13.14 2.19
CA SER A 193 -3.94 13.66 1.56
C SER A 193 -3.87 15.19 1.69
N LYS A 194 -2.68 15.70 1.99
CA LYS A 194 -2.37 17.14 1.98
C LYS A 194 -1.63 17.56 0.70
N CYS A 195 -1.53 16.66 -0.27
CA CYS A 195 -0.85 16.95 -1.52
C CYS A 195 -1.59 18.02 -2.33
N PRO A 196 -0.94 19.15 -2.69
CA PRO A 196 -1.61 20.23 -3.42
C PRO A 196 -2.06 19.86 -4.84
N VAL A 197 -1.54 18.74 -5.38
CA VAL A 197 -1.93 18.21 -6.70
C VAL A 197 -2.83 16.97 -6.58
N ASP A 198 -3.35 16.69 -5.39
CA ASP A 198 -4.29 15.58 -5.20
C ASP A 198 -5.59 15.83 -5.99
N GLY A 199 -6.06 14.81 -6.72
CA GLY A 199 -7.25 14.93 -7.57
C GLY A 199 -7.01 15.54 -8.97
N TYR A 200 -5.82 16.06 -9.28
CA TYR A 200 -5.51 16.59 -10.61
C TYR A 200 -4.82 15.57 -11.54
N THR A 201 -4.63 14.36 -11.10
CA THR A 201 -4.06 13.29 -11.93
C THR A 201 -5.15 12.61 -12.76
N LYS A 202 -4.76 12.02 -13.91
CA LYS A 202 -5.68 11.30 -14.81
C LYS A 202 -6.21 9.97 -14.23
N ARG A 203 -5.95 9.74 -12.96
CA ARG A 203 -6.38 8.57 -12.21
C ARG A 203 -7.10 8.98 -10.95
#